data_942c4f273fb9e9093b987a9ed5828a4a
#
_entry.id   942c4f273fb9e9093b987a9ed5828a4a
#
_cell.length_a   1.000
_cell.length_b   1.000
_cell.length_c   1.000
_cell.angle_alpha   90.00
_cell.angle_beta   90.00
_cell.angle_gamma   90.00
#
_symmetry.space_group_name_H-M   'P 1'
#
loop_
_entity.id
_entity.type
_entity.pdbx_description
1 polymer ?
#
loop_
_entity_poly.entity_id
_entity_poly.type
_entity_poly.pdbx_seq_one_letter_code
_entity_poly.pdbx_strand_id
1 'polypeptide(L)'
;HMKQADQLAEAIEEMQPGFLVNKVYFDAYKRSSLGTYPDVHNEIEKLLKSGQLLINYTGHGSTTHWADESVWTQTDINTYTHLPVWVTATCDFTRFDDVKTSAGESVFLNPTSGGIALFTTTRVVFSGNNANLNKALIDNLFQEGANSRYTLGEAMMYTKRQLNDSNKLNF
;
A
#
# COMPACT_ATOMS: atom_id res chain seq x y z
N HIS A 1 -0.10 -11.56 -6.92
CA HIS A 1 0.00 -10.18 -6.44
C HIS A 1 -0.01 -9.17 -7.60
N MET A 2 0.86 -9.32 -8.63
CA MET A 2 0.94 -8.39 -9.78
C MET A 2 -0.43 -8.16 -10.44
N LYS A 3 -1.16 -9.23 -10.81
CA LYS A 3 -2.51 -9.12 -11.39
C LYS A 3 -3.49 -8.36 -10.48
N GLN A 4 -3.41 -8.53 -9.17
CA GLN A 4 -4.26 -7.80 -8.21
C GLN A 4 -3.92 -6.30 -8.21
N ALA A 5 -2.62 -5.96 -8.20
CA ALA A 5 -2.17 -4.58 -8.26
C ALA A 5 -2.55 -3.91 -9.59
N ASP A 6 -2.43 -4.62 -10.70
CA ASP A 6 -2.82 -4.11 -12.02
C ASP A 6 -4.32 -3.83 -12.13
N GLN A 7 -5.15 -4.75 -11.66
CA GLN A 7 -6.61 -4.53 -11.59
C GLN A 7 -7.02 -3.33 -10.74
N LEU A 8 -6.29 -3.05 -9.64
CA LEU A 8 -6.52 -1.85 -8.84
C LEU A 8 -6.11 -0.59 -9.57
N ALA A 9 -4.98 -0.62 -10.25
CA ALA A 9 -4.50 0.50 -11.06
C ALA A 9 -5.48 0.84 -12.18
N GLU A 10 -5.95 -0.15 -12.94
CA GLU A 10 -6.98 0.01 -13.98
C GLU A 10 -8.27 0.60 -13.40
N ALA A 11 -8.75 0.10 -12.26
CA ALA A 11 -9.95 0.62 -11.62
C ALA A 11 -9.80 2.09 -11.19
N ILE A 12 -8.62 2.51 -10.72
CA ILE A 12 -8.36 3.93 -10.39
C ILE A 12 -8.33 4.77 -11.66
N GLU A 13 -7.68 4.31 -12.73
CA GLU A 13 -7.64 5.00 -14.03
C GLU A 13 -9.05 5.21 -14.61
N GLU A 14 -9.95 4.22 -14.46
CA GLU A 14 -11.35 4.33 -14.88
C GLU A 14 -12.16 5.30 -14.00
N MET A 15 -12.04 5.19 -12.68
CA MET A 15 -12.80 6.04 -11.74
C MET A 15 -12.29 7.49 -11.72
N GLN A 16 -11.02 7.70 -11.97
CA GLN A 16 -10.36 9.01 -11.86
C GLN A 16 -9.42 9.28 -13.06
N PRO A 17 -9.96 9.57 -14.25
CA PRO A 17 -9.16 9.73 -15.47
C PRO A 17 -8.13 10.87 -15.42
N GLY A 18 -8.22 11.76 -14.44
CA GLY A 18 -7.25 12.83 -14.21
C GLY A 18 -6.04 12.44 -13.38
N PHE A 19 -6.01 11.22 -12.85
CA PHE A 19 -4.89 10.75 -12.04
C PHE A 19 -3.81 10.10 -12.90
N LEU A 20 -2.56 10.40 -12.58
CA LEU A 20 -1.42 9.68 -13.14
C LEU A 20 -1.14 8.45 -12.25
N VAL A 21 -1.34 7.26 -12.81
CA VAL A 21 -1.07 6.00 -12.12
C VAL A 21 0.29 5.45 -12.56
N ASN A 22 1.23 5.40 -11.63
CA ASN A 22 2.57 4.82 -11.84
C ASN A 22 2.55 3.33 -11.44
N LYS A 23 2.87 2.44 -12.37
CA LYS A 23 2.87 0.98 -12.16
C LYS A 23 4.32 0.48 -12.06
N VAL A 24 4.67 -0.13 -10.93
CA VAL A 24 6.00 -0.71 -10.67
C VAL A 24 5.86 -2.20 -10.44
N TYR A 25 6.11 -3.00 -11.47
CA TYR A 25 6.03 -4.47 -11.42
C TYR A 25 7.42 -5.08 -11.54
N PHE A 26 7.80 -5.95 -10.59
CA PHE A 26 9.16 -6.52 -10.51
C PHE A 26 9.58 -7.25 -11.78
N ASP A 27 8.63 -7.95 -12.42
CA ASP A 27 8.86 -8.71 -13.66
C ASP A 27 9.30 -7.82 -14.85
N ALA A 28 9.07 -6.51 -14.77
CA ALA A 28 9.53 -5.54 -15.76
C ALA A 28 11.00 -5.12 -15.58
N TYR A 29 11.63 -5.54 -14.48
CA TYR A 29 12.99 -5.14 -14.10
C TYR A 29 13.94 -6.33 -14.04
N LYS A 30 15.23 -6.05 -14.27
CA LYS A 30 16.25 -7.09 -14.22
C LYS A 30 16.57 -7.47 -12.77
N ARG A 31 16.44 -8.76 -12.47
CA ARG A 31 16.90 -9.33 -11.20
C ARG A 31 18.42 -9.39 -11.17
N SER A 32 19.03 -8.95 -10.09
CA SER A 32 20.48 -9.03 -9.89
C SER A 32 20.95 -10.47 -9.62
N SER A 33 22.24 -10.72 -9.71
CA SER A 33 22.84 -12.01 -9.34
C SER A 33 22.68 -12.35 -7.84
N LEU A 34 22.43 -11.35 -7.00
CA LEU A 34 22.16 -11.50 -5.57
C LEU A 34 20.66 -11.73 -5.27
N GLY A 35 19.81 -11.81 -6.30
CA GLY A 35 18.39 -12.05 -6.14
C GLY A 35 17.55 -10.81 -5.80
N THR A 36 18.13 -9.61 -5.81
CA THR A 36 17.46 -8.33 -5.53
C THR A 36 17.03 -7.62 -6.80
N TYR A 37 16.21 -6.55 -6.67
CA TYR A 37 15.78 -5.68 -7.78
C TYR A 37 16.20 -4.22 -7.54
N PRO A 38 17.47 -3.84 -7.75
CA PRO A 38 17.95 -2.48 -7.48
C PRO A 38 17.17 -1.40 -8.26
N ASP A 39 16.79 -1.71 -9.51
CA ASP A 39 16.06 -0.75 -10.35
C ASP A 39 14.62 -0.54 -9.88
N VAL A 40 13.98 -1.57 -9.29
CA VAL A 40 12.67 -1.43 -8.61
C VAL A 40 12.80 -0.52 -7.41
N HIS A 41 13.80 -0.75 -6.56
CA HIS A 41 14.08 0.11 -5.40
C HIS A 41 14.29 1.57 -5.83
N ASN A 42 15.15 1.81 -6.82
CA ASN A 42 15.43 3.14 -7.34
C ASN A 42 14.17 3.84 -7.91
N GLU A 43 13.30 3.09 -8.61
CA GLU A 43 12.06 3.67 -9.15
C GLU A 43 11.07 4.01 -8.04
N ILE A 44 10.90 3.17 -7.01
CA ILE A 44 10.09 3.47 -5.82
C ILE A 44 10.62 4.75 -5.14
N GLU A 45 11.91 4.84 -4.89
CA GLU A 45 12.56 6.01 -4.30
C GLU A 45 12.32 7.29 -5.11
N LYS A 46 12.48 7.22 -6.43
CA LYS A 46 12.26 8.33 -7.35
C LYS A 46 10.80 8.80 -7.32
N LEU A 47 9.84 7.87 -7.34
CA LEU A 47 8.42 8.18 -7.26
C LEU A 47 8.05 8.82 -5.92
N LEU A 48 8.55 8.31 -4.81
CA LEU A 48 8.36 8.89 -3.48
C LEU A 48 8.89 10.33 -3.41
N LYS A 49 10.08 10.57 -3.94
CA LYS A 49 10.70 11.90 -4.00
C LYS A 49 9.95 12.88 -4.89
N SER A 50 9.30 12.40 -5.96
CA SER A 50 8.49 13.26 -6.85
C SER A 50 7.15 13.67 -6.23
N GLY A 51 6.74 13.03 -5.15
CA GLY A 51 5.47 13.24 -4.47
C GLY A 51 4.35 12.38 -5.07
N GLN A 52 3.73 11.57 -4.23
CA GLN A 52 2.59 10.73 -4.57
C GLN A 52 1.42 11.08 -3.66
N LEU A 53 0.19 11.03 -4.17
CA LEU A 53 -1.01 11.15 -3.35
C LEU A 53 -1.24 9.88 -2.53
N LEU A 54 -1.09 8.74 -3.18
CA LEU A 54 -1.33 7.43 -2.59
C LEU A 54 -0.30 6.43 -3.12
N ILE A 55 0.16 5.55 -2.24
CA ILE A 55 0.98 4.39 -2.58
C ILE A 55 0.17 3.15 -2.23
N ASN A 56 0.06 2.22 -3.18
CA ASN A 56 -0.57 0.93 -2.95
C ASN A 56 0.45 -0.18 -3.21
N TYR A 57 0.84 -0.89 -2.18
CA TYR A 57 1.70 -2.06 -2.29
C TYR A 57 0.87 -3.33 -2.07
N THR A 58 0.96 -4.27 -3.00
CA THR A 58 0.33 -5.60 -2.91
C THR A 58 1.38 -6.68 -3.11
N GLY A 59 1.71 -7.42 -2.06
CA GLY A 59 2.77 -8.44 -2.13
C GLY A 59 3.12 -9.04 -0.79
N HIS A 60 4.20 -9.80 -0.76
CA HIS A 60 4.81 -10.26 0.49
C HIS A 60 5.49 -9.11 1.23
N GLY A 61 5.62 -9.24 2.53
CA GLY A 61 6.36 -8.29 3.35
C GLY A 61 6.50 -8.77 4.78
N SER A 62 7.14 -7.96 5.58
CA SER A 62 7.47 -8.24 6.95
C SER A 62 7.30 -6.98 7.80
N THR A 63 7.72 -7.06 9.06
CA THR A 63 7.76 -5.91 9.95
C THR A 63 8.74 -4.82 9.53
N THR A 64 9.67 -5.08 8.59
CA THR A 64 10.76 -4.16 8.24
C THR A 64 10.89 -3.83 6.75
N HIS A 65 10.26 -4.59 5.86
CA HIS A 65 10.46 -4.43 4.41
C HIS A 65 9.30 -4.97 3.58
N TRP A 66 9.25 -4.55 2.31
CA TRP A 66 8.40 -5.11 1.25
C TRP A 66 9.17 -6.13 0.43
N ALA A 67 8.52 -7.25 0.13
CA ALA A 67 9.01 -8.41 -0.59
C ALA A 67 10.24 -9.07 0.07
N ASP A 68 10.45 -10.34 -0.21
CA ASP A 68 11.66 -11.07 0.23
C ASP A 68 12.94 -10.45 -0.35
N GLU A 69 12.82 -9.79 -1.49
CA GLU A 69 13.89 -9.06 -2.17
C GLU A 69 14.19 -7.69 -1.57
N SER A 70 13.46 -7.28 -0.52
CA SER A 70 13.64 -6.02 0.21
C SER A 70 13.65 -4.78 -0.71
N VAL A 71 12.67 -4.69 -1.62
CA VAL A 71 12.58 -3.60 -2.61
C VAL A 71 12.30 -2.22 -1.99
N TRP A 72 11.79 -2.20 -0.79
CA TRP A 72 11.68 -1.04 0.09
C TRP A 72 11.83 -1.52 1.53
N THR A 73 12.57 -0.75 2.34
CA THR A 73 12.89 -1.09 3.72
C THR A 73 12.61 0.07 4.67
N GLN A 74 12.51 -0.22 5.95
CA GLN A 74 12.34 0.78 7.00
C GLN A 74 13.41 1.89 6.98
N THR A 75 14.61 1.62 6.45
CA THR A 75 15.71 2.60 6.36
C THR A 75 15.52 3.62 5.25
N ASP A 76 14.61 3.37 4.29
CA ASP A 76 14.38 4.24 3.13
C ASP A 76 13.43 5.42 3.45
N ILE A 77 12.86 5.46 4.64
CA ILE A 77 11.85 6.45 5.05
C ILE A 77 12.34 7.90 4.94
N ASN A 78 13.62 8.15 5.20
CA ASN A 78 14.15 9.51 5.31
C ASN A 78 14.53 10.14 3.96
N THR A 79 14.13 9.55 2.84
CA THR A 79 14.60 9.94 1.52
C THR A 79 13.67 10.93 0.80
N TYR A 80 12.46 11.20 1.34
CA TYR A 80 11.43 12.05 0.72
C TYR A 80 10.69 12.88 1.78
N THR A 81 10.08 13.98 1.33
CA THR A 81 9.39 14.98 2.19
C THR A 81 7.89 15.11 1.91
N HIS A 82 7.39 14.55 0.82
CA HIS A 82 5.97 14.48 0.52
C HIS A 82 5.36 13.29 1.27
N LEU A 83 4.21 13.49 1.88
CA LEU A 83 3.58 12.51 2.78
C LEU A 83 2.36 11.86 2.11
N PRO A 84 2.51 10.76 1.37
CA PRO A 84 1.40 10.07 0.74
C PRO A 84 0.52 9.34 1.77
N VAL A 85 -0.67 8.95 1.33
CA VAL A 85 -1.45 7.89 1.99
C VAL A 85 -0.84 6.55 1.59
N TRP A 86 -0.55 5.70 2.57
CA TRP A 86 -0.02 4.35 2.34
C TRP A 86 -1.12 3.30 2.46
N VAL A 87 -1.22 2.44 1.47
CA VAL A 87 -2.01 1.22 1.50
C VAL A 87 -1.06 0.05 1.30
N THR A 88 -0.87 -0.77 2.33
CA THR A 88 0.08 -1.88 2.30
C THR A 88 -0.65 -3.19 2.49
N ALA A 89 -1.05 -3.79 1.39
CA ALA A 89 -1.69 -5.10 1.34
C ALA A 89 -0.64 -6.22 1.44
N THR A 90 -0.02 -6.33 2.60
CA THR A 90 1.06 -7.29 2.93
C THR A 90 0.88 -7.84 4.35
N CYS A 91 1.84 -8.59 4.89
CA CYS A 91 1.81 -9.12 6.25
C CYS A 91 2.59 -8.22 7.23
N ASP A 92 2.14 -8.15 8.49
CA ASP A 92 2.89 -7.66 9.68
C ASP A 92 3.53 -6.26 9.56
N PHE A 93 3.22 -5.48 8.54
CA PHE A 93 3.93 -4.23 8.24
C PHE A 93 3.82 -3.19 9.36
N THR A 94 2.73 -3.20 10.14
CA THR A 94 2.54 -2.35 11.33
C THR A 94 2.23 -3.21 12.54
N ARG A 95 3.17 -4.02 12.97
CA ARG A 95 3.06 -4.84 14.17
C ARG A 95 3.43 -4.04 15.42
N PHE A 96 2.54 -3.12 15.80
CA PHE A 96 2.75 -2.12 16.85
C PHE A 96 2.83 -2.69 18.27
N ASP A 97 2.55 -3.95 18.49
CA ASP A 97 2.64 -4.65 19.79
C ASP A 97 3.91 -5.52 19.91
N ASP A 98 4.85 -5.39 18.97
CA ASP A 98 6.17 -6.00 19.08
C ASP A 98 7.12 -5.09 19.88
N VAL A 99 8.19 -5.67 20.43
CA VAL A 99 9.26 -4.91 21.13
C VAL A 99 10.11 -4.07 20.16
N LYS A 100 10.07 -4.39 18.87
CA LYS A 100 10.77 -3.67 17.81
C LYS A 100 9.79 -2.81 17.03
N THR A 101 10.15 -1.56 16.80
CA THR A 101 9.38 -0.66 15.93
C THR A 101 9.29 -1.22 14.52
N SER A 102 8.09 -1.40 14.03
CA SER A 102 7.83 -1.88 12.68
C SER A 102 7.98 -0.76 11.63
N ALA A 103 8.09 -1.15 10.37
CA ALA A 103 8.21 -0.22 9.24
C ALA A 103 6.99 0.73 9.14
N GLY A 104 5.77 0.20 9.35
CA GLY A 104 4.57 1.02 9.33
C GLY A 104 4.53 2.04 10.47
N GLU A 105 4.96 1.68 11.68
CA GLU A 105 5.11 2.66 12.77
C GLU A 105 6.14 3.72 12.41
N SER A 106 7.27 3.32 11.86
CA SER A 106 8.31 4.25 11.42
C SER A 106 7.81 5.20 10.32
N VAL A 107 7.00 4.72 9.37
CA VAL A 107 6.34 5.56 8.35
C VAL A 107 5.39 6.56 9.00
N PHE A 108 4.59 6.14 9.97
CA PHE A 108 3.57 6.99 10.58
C PHE A 108 4.12 7.98 11.62
N LEU A 109 5.15 7.58 12.37
CA LEU A 109 5.71 8.37 13.46
C LEU A 109 6.90 9.26 13.04
N ASN A 110 7.33 9.19 11.79
CA ASN A 110 8.45 10.00 11.31
C ASN A 110 8.04 11.47 11.23
N PRO A 111 8.77 12.39 11.87
CA PRO A 111 8.40 13.81 11.94
C PRO A 111 8.65 14.60 10.65
N THR A 112 9.43 14.07 9.72
CA THR A 112 9.91 14.79 8.52
C THR A 112 9.65 14.08 7.20
N SER A 113 9.23 12.82 7.26
CA SER A 113 9.02 11.95 6.10
C SER A 113 7.90 10.94 6.42
N GLY A 114 7.72 9.92 5.58
CA GLY A 114 6.79 8.83 5.85
C GLY A 114 5.43 9.00 5.18
N GLY A 115 4.34 9.00 5.95
CA GLY A 115 2.99 9.08 5.40
C GLY A 115 2.03 9.84 6.28
N ILE A 116 1.04 10.51 5.65
CA ILE A 116 -0.01 11.23 6.37
C ILE A 116 -1.06 10.26 6.96
N ALA A 117 -1.21 9.09 6.37
CA ALA A 117 -2.09 8.02 6.86
C ALA A 117 -1.62 6.66 6.34
N LEU A 118 -1.95 5.60 7.08
CA LEU A 118 -1.66 4.22 6.71
C LEU A 118 -2.92 3.35 6.80
N PHE A 119 -3.17 2.59 5.74
CA PHE A 119 -4.01 1.39 5.74
C PHE A 119 -3.09 0.19 5.63
N THR A 120 -2.99 -0.60 6.69
CA THR A 120 -1.95 -1.62 6.80
C THR A 120 -2.38 -2.80 7.65
N THR A 121 -1.58 -3.84 7.71
CA THR A 121 -1.84 -5.05 8.48
C THR A 121 -0.96 -5.13 9.72
N THR A 122 -1.52 -5.69 10.78
CA THR A 122 -0.84 -5.86 12.07
C THR A 122 -0.45 -7.32 12.33
N ARG A 123 -0.84 -8.22 11.44
CA ARG A 123 -0.61 -9.67 11.52
C ARG A 123 -0.43 -10.28 10.12
N VAL A 124 -0.04 -11.54 10.10
CA VAL A 124 -0.08 -12.38 8.91
C VAL A 124 -1.52 -12.43 8.38
N VAL A 125 -1.67 -12.26 7.07
CA VAL A 125 -2.98 -12.22 6.40
C VAL A 125 -3.01 -13.17 5.20
N PHE A 126 -4.21 -13.66 4.89
CA PHE A 126 -4.43 -14.43 3.66
C PHE A 126 -4.54 -13.49 2.45
N SER A 127 -3.84 -13.84 1.37
CA SER A 127 -3.76 -13.04 0.14
C SER A 127 -5.14 -12.68 -0.43
N GLY A 128 -6.11 -13.62 -0.42
CA GLY A 128 -7.46 -13.38 -0.92
C GLY A 128 -8.23 -12.33 -0.11
N ASN A 129 -8.21 -12.44 1.23
CA ASN A 129 -8.87 -11.49 2.12
C ASN A 129 -8.25 -10.09 1.99
N ASN A 130 -6.93 -10.04 1.91
CA ASN A 130 -6.18 -8.80 1.76
C ASN A 130 -6.48 -8.12 0.41
N ALA A 131 -6.57 -8.89 -0.68
CA ALA A 131 -6.97 -8.38 -1.99
C ALA A 131 -8.40 -7.84 -2.01
N ASN A 132 -9.35 -8.55 -1.38
CA ASN A 132 -10.73 -8.09 -1.26
C ASN A 132 -10.83 -6.79 -0.46
N LEU A 133 -10.11 -6.69 0.67
CA LEU A 133 -10.08 -5.50 1.50
C LEU A 133 -9.48 -4.31 0.73
N ASN A 134 -8.35 -4.52 0.06
CA ASN A 134 -7.67 -3.49 -0.72
C ASN A 134 -8.56 -2.97 -1.86
N LYS A 135 -9.18 -3.88 -2.63
CA LYS A 135 -10.10 -3.49 -3.69
C LYS A 135 -11.29 -2.67 -3.15
N ALA A 136 -11.98 -3.17 -2.14
CA ALA A 136 -13.13 -2.47 -1.57
C ALA A 136 -12.74 -1.11 -0.96
N LEU A 137 -11.53 -0.99 -0.39
CA LEU A 137 -11.01 0.28 0.11
C LEU A 137 -10.79 1.27 -1.05
N ILE A 138 -10.16 0.87 -2.12
CA ILE A 138 -9.94 1.71 -3.31
C ILE A 138 -11.29 2.15 -3.91
N ASP A 139 -12.23 1.23 -4.05
CA ASP A 139 -13.59 1.55 -4.54
C ASP A 139 -14.25 2.63 -3.65
N ASN A 140 -14.16 2.51 -2.31
CA ASN A 140 -14.75 3.49 -1.39
C ASN A 140 -13.97 4.82 -1.31
N LEU A 141 -12.66 4.82 -1.57
CA LEU A 141 -11.86 6.05 -1.60
C LEU A 141 -12.12 6.90 -2.85
N PHE A 142 -12.35 6.24 -3.99
CA PHE A 142 -12.40 6.90 -5.31
C PHE A 142 -13.76 6.83 -5.99
N GLN A 143 -14.82 6.31 -5.33
CA GLN A 143 -16.14 6.20 -5.97
C GLN A 143 -16.66 7.55 -6.46
N GLU A 144 -17.25 7.55 -7.64
CA GLU A 144 -17.89 8.71 -8.24
C GLU A 144 -19.30 8.95 -7.68
N GLY A 145 -19.75 10.21 -7.67
CA GLY A 145 -21.16 10.59 -7.60
C GLY A 145 -21.75 10.73 -6.22
N ALA A 146 -21.02 10.53 -5.13
CA ALA A 146 -21.49 10.92 -3.82
C ALA A 146 -21.33 12.45 -3.64
N ASN A 147 -22.39 13.16 -3.25
CA ASN A 147 -22.34 14.58 -2.86
C ASN A 147 -21.41 14.83 -1.64
N SER A 148 -20.89 13.78 -1.04
CA SER A 148 -19.89 13.79 0.01
C SER A 148 -18.85 12.70 -0.25
N ARG A 149 -17.61 13.11 -0.41
CA ARG A 149 -16.47 12.16 -0.40
C ARG A 149 -16.28 11.68 1.04
N TYR A 150 -16.04 10.39 1.20
CA TYR A 150 -15.70 9.84 2.51
C TYR A 150 -14.34 10.37 3.00
N THR A 151 -14.24 10.63 4.28
CA THR A 151 -12.94 10.70 4.95
C THR A 151 -12.25 9.34 4.88
N LEU A 152 -10.92 9.30 5.08
CA LEU A 152 -10.16 8.05 5.08
C LEU A 152 -10.72 7.03 6.10
N GLY A 153 -11.13 7.52 7.28
CA GLY A 153 -11.74 6.67 8.31
C GLY A 153 -13.11 6.12 7.91
N GLU A 154 -13.96 6.94 7.31
CA GLU A 154 -15.26 6.50 6.78
C GLU A 154 -15.11 5.49 5.66
N ALA A 155 -14.19 5.72 4.72
CA ALA A 155 -13.90 4.77 3.65
C ALA A 155 -13.53 3.39 4.21
N MET A 156 -12.65 3.32 5.21
CA MET A 156 -12.29 2.07 5.88
C MET A 156 -13.47 1.45 6.63
N MET A 157 -14.29 2.25 7.32
CA MET A 157 -15.48 1.77 8.03
C MET A 157 -16.47 1.12 7.06
N TYR A 158 -16.79 1.80 5.95
CA TYR A 158 -17.71 1.27 4.93
C TYR A 158 -17.14 0.04 4.24
N THR A 159 -15.84 0.02 3.96
CA THR A 159 -15.13 -1.14 3.42
C THR A 159 -15.32 -2.37 4.30
N LYS A 160 -15.09 -2.25 5.61
CA LYS A 160 -15.26 -3.36 6.56
C LYS A 160 -16.70 -3.83 6.65
N ARG A 161 -17.68 -2.90 6.68
CA ARG A 161 -19.11 -3.24 6.69
C ARG A 161 -19.51 -4.00 5.42
N GLN A 162 -19.15 -3.49 4.25
CA GLN A 162 -19.45 -4.10 2.96
C GLN A 162 -18.90 -5.54 2.86
N LEU A 163 -17.69 -5.77 3.32
CA LEU A 163 -17.06 -7.09 3.28
C LEU A 163 -17.64 -8.04 4.32
N ASN A 164 -18.00 -7.56 5.51
CA ASN A 164 -18.68 -8.34 6.53
C ASN A 164 -20.05 -8.81 6.04
N ASP A 165 -20.85 -7.90 5.49
CA ASP A 165 -22.21 -8.19 5.00
C ASP A 165 -22.20 -9.17 3.81
N SER A 166 -21.11 -9.18 3.04
CA SER A 166 -20.92 -10.11 1.93
C SER A 166 -20.25 -11.43 2.30
N ASN A 167 -19.97 -11.68 3.57
CA ASN A 167 -19.20 -12.84 4.08
C ASN A 167 -17.82 -13.02 3.41
N LYS A 168 -17.21 -11.94 2.93
CA LYS A 168 -15.89 -11.96 2.27
C LYS A 168 -14.72 -11.74 3.23
N LEU A 169 -14.99 -11.43 4.50
CA LEU A 169 -14.00 -11.43 5.58
C LEU A 169 -14.23 -12.69 6.43
N ASN A 170 -13.54 -13.76 6.12
CA ASN A 170 -13.39 -14.89 7.03
C ASN A 170 -12.15 -14.61 7.89
N PHE A 171 -12.38 -14.30 9.16
CA PHE A 171 -11.34 -14.16 10.18
C PHE A 171 -10.94 -15.53 10.73
#